data_cefcb165797abbdf08f5224025d7040d
#
_entry.id   cefcb165797abbdf08f5224025d7040d
#
_cell.length_a   1.000
_cell.length_b   1.000
_cell.length_c   1.000
_cell.angle_alpha   90.00
_cell.angle_beta   90.00
_cell.angle_gamma   90.00
#
_symmetry.space_group_name_H-M   'P 1'
#
loop_
_entity.id
_entity.type
_entity.pdbx_description
1 polymer ?
#
loop_
_entity_poly.entity_id
_entity_poly.type
_entity_poly.pdbx_seq_one_letter_code
_entity_poly.pdbx_strand_id
1 'polypeptide(L)'
;MTDHLSTDAGLGAVLKEQLRGLLEGGQAHATFEDAVSGFPAKLRGTVPEGLPYSAWQILEHIRIAQRDILDFCSNSDGSYQERKWPEDYWPKSATPPSADAWGRSVTQVGEDRKAFEQLLDSADDAALVRQFAWGDGQSLLREALLIADHAAYHVGEMIVVRRLLGAWK
;
A
#
# COMPACT_ATOMS: atom_id res chain seq x y z
N MET A 1 -1.41 6.62 25.53
CA MET A 1 -2.68 7.24 25.96
C MET A 1 -3.75 6.60 25.13
N THR A 2 -4.41 5.57 25.67
CA THR A 2 -5.44 4.79 24.97
C THR A 2 -6.70 5.63 24.96
N ASP A 3 -7.01 6.24 23.82
CA ASP A 3 -8.30 6.88 23.59
C ASP A 3 -9.37 5.79 23.63
N HIS A 4 -10.24 5.83 24.63
CA HIS A 4 -11.39 4.94 24.72
C HIS A 4 -12.37 5.32 23.59
N LEU A 5 -12.58 4.36 22.66
CA LEU A 5 -13.66 4.43 21.69
C LEU A 5 -14.94 4.81 22.40
N SER A 6 -15.58 5.91 21.96
CA SER A 6 -16.89 6.31 22.45
C SER A 6 -17.88 5.17 22.17
N THR A 7 -18.58 4.68 23.19
CA THR A 7 -19.58 3.62 23.10
C THR A 7 -20.79 3.95 22.22
N ASP A 8 -20.85 5.17 21.67
CA ASP A 8 -21.90 5.68 20.77
C ASP A 8 -21.50 5.71 19.27
N ALA A 9 -20.27 5.29 18.92
CA ALA A 9 -19.87 5.25 17.53
C ALA A 9 -20.56 4.07 16.82
N GLY A 10 -21.23 4.34 15.69
CA GLY A 10 -21.81 3.28 14.85
C GLY A 10 -20.73 2.33 14.31
N LEU A 11 -21.13 1.09 13.95
CA LEU A 11 -20.20 0.05 13.46
C LEU A 11 -19.31 0.54 12.31
N GLY A 12 -19.86 1.32 11.37
CA GLY A 12 -19.09 1.85 10.25
C GLY A 12 -17.99 2.81 10.67
N ALA A 13 -18.25 3.66 11.68
CA ALA A 13 -17.21 4.56 12.20
C ALA A 13 -16.04 3.78 12.85
N VAL A 14 -16.36 2.74 13.63
CA VAL A 14 -15.36 1.85 14.24
C VAL A 14 -14.57 1.12 13.16
N LEU A 15 -15.23 0.57 12.13
CA LEU A 15 -14.55 -0.11 11.02
C LEU A 15 -13.59 0.82 10.28
N LYS A 16 -14.01 2.04 9.95
CA LYS A 16 -13.15 3.03 9.26
C LYS A 16 -11.92 3.38 10.09
N GLU A 17 -12.07 3.54 11.40
CA GLU A 17 -10.95 3.83 12.30
C GLU A 17 -9.95 2.66 12.31
N GLN A 18 -10.43 1.41 12.43
CA GLN A 18 -9.56 0.23 12.40
C GLN A 18 -8.87 0.06 11.04
N LEU A 19 -9.58 0.27 9.93
CA LEU A 19 -9.00 0.23 8.59
C LEU A 19 -7.91 1.29 8.40
N ARG A 20 -8.15 2.52 8.87
CA ARG A 20 -7.15 3.59 8.83
C ARG A 20 -5.89 3.21 9.61
N GLY A 21 -6.06 2.68 10.83
CA GLY A 21 -4.93 2.19 11.62
C GLY A 21 -4.14 1.05 10.94
N LEU A 22 -4.80 0.18 10.17
CA LEU A 22 -4.14 -0.85 9.37
C LEU A 22 -3.38 -0.27 8.17
N LEU A 23 -3.97 0.71 7.47
CA LEU A 23 -3.35 1.38 6.31
C LEU A 23 -2.11 2.20 6.72
N GLU A 24 -2.16 2.88 7.86
CA GLU A 24 -1.02 3.60 8.44
C GLU A 24 0.08 2.65 8.92
N GLY A 25 -0.28 1.48 9.40
CA GLY A 25 0.64 0.47 9.92
C GLY A 25 1.17 0.82 11.33
N GLY A 26 2.26 0.16 11.74
CA GLY A 26 2.96 0.47 13.00
C GLY A 26 2.32 -0.12 14.27
N GLN A 27 1.24 -0.88 14.17
CA GLN A 27 0.59 -1.50 15.32
C GLN A 27 1.28 -2.80 15.76
N ALA A 28 1.50 -3.71 14.81
CA ALA A 28 2.09 -5.04 15.07
C ALA A 28 3.48 -5.20 14.44
N HIS A 29 3.84 -4.37 13.49
CA HIS A 29 5.11 -4.42 12.75
C HIS A 29 5.56 -3.02 12.34
N ALA A 30 6.77 -2.90 11.78
CA ALA A 30 7.30 -1.64 11.26
C ALA A 30 6.40 -1.05 10.17
N THR A 31 6.36 0.27 10.07
CA THR A 31 5.61 0.99 9.03
C THR A 31 6.30 0.88 7.66
N PHE A 32 5.57 1.27 6.61
CA PHE A 32 6.17 1.46 5.29
C PHE A 32 7.30 2.51 5.34
N GLU A 33 7.08 3.61 6.05
CA GLU A 33 8.06 4.67 6.23
C GLU A 33 9.34 4.18 6.90
N ASP A 34 9.23 3.34 7.94
CA ASP A 34 10.39 2.71 8.58
C ASP A 34 11.16 1.84 7.59
N ALA A 35 10.46 1.06 6.78
CA ALA A 35 11.06 0.15 5.83
C ALA A 35 11.84 0.88 4.71
N VAL A 36 11.39 2.06 4.27
CA VAL A 36 12.01 2.81 3.17
C VAL A 36 12.94 3.94 3.62
N SER A 37 12.77 4.45 4.85
CA SER A 37 13.55 5.57 5.39
C SER A 37 15.04 5.21 5.51
N GLY A 38 15.91 6.14 5.10
CA GLY A 38 17.37 5.94 5.19
C GLY A 38 17.91 4.77 4.36
N PHE A 39 17.15 4.21 3.41
CA PHE A 39 17.64 3.13 2.55
C PHE A 39 18.80 3.63 1.66
N PRO A 40 20.03 3.07 1.78
CA PRO A 40 21.18 3.56 1.06
C PRO A 40 20.99 3.50 -0.46
N ALA A 41 21.22 4.64 -1.16
CA ALA A 41 20.94 4.75 -2.60
C ALA A 41 21.65 3.66 -3.43
N LYS A 42 22.90 3.32 -3.08
CA LYS A 42 23.70 2.30 -3.76
C LYS A 42 23.16 0.87 -3.64
N LEU A 43 22.28 0.61 -2.68
CA LEU A 43 21.72 -0.71 -2.41
C LEU A 43 20.29 -0.89 -2.94
N ARG A 44 19.62 0.18 -3.38
CA ARG A 44 18.21 0.15 -3.81
C ARG A 44 17.93 -0.80 -4.97
N GLY A 45 18.90 -0.95 -5.87
CA GLY A 45 18.81 -1.84 -7.04
C GLY A 45 19.52 -3.19 -6.85
N THR A 46 20.09 -3.45 -5.68
CA THR A 46 20.78 -4.72 -5.42
C THR A 46 19.77 -5.80 -5.08
N VAL A 47 19.81 -6.91 -5.81
CA VAL A 47 19.03 -8.12 -5.50
C VAL A 47 19.87 -9.00 -4.57
N PRO A 48 19.42 -9.25 -3.32
CA PRO A 48 20.14 -10.16 -2.42
C PRO A 48 20.15 -11.58 -2.93
N GLU A 49 21.20 -12.34 -2.60
CA GLU A 49 21.25 -13.76 -2.93
C GLU A 49 20.04 -14.51 -2.34
N GLY A 50 19.42 -15.35 -3.15
CA GLY A 50 18.25 -16.14 -2.77
C GLY A 50 16.92 -15.40 -2.79
N LEU A 51 16.88 -14.09 -3.13
CA LEU A 51 15.64 -13.35 -3.33
C LEU A 51 15.43 -13.00 -4.82
N PRO A 52 14.16 -12.88 -5.27
CA PRO A 52 13.88 -12.60 -6.67
C PRO A 52 13.89 -11.08 -7.00
N TYR A 53 13.82 -10.21 -6.02
CA TYR A 53 13.58 -8.78 -6.21
C TYR A 53 14.56 -7.89 -5.43
N SER A 54 14.85 -6.72 -6.00
CA SER A 54 15.53 -5.62 -5.30
C SER A 54 14.52 -4.81 -4.46
N ALA A 55 15.06 -3.96 -3.57
CA ALA A 55 14.23 -3.00 -2.82
C ALA A 55 13.44 -2.05 -3.73
N TRP A 56 14.04 -1.63 -4.85
CA TRP A 56 13.35 -0.80 -5.86
C TRP A 56 12.15 -1.51 -6.45
N GLN A 57 12.30 -2.79 -6.83
CA GLN A 57 11.20 -3.55 -7.40
C GLN A 57 10.04 -3.75 -6.42
N ILE A 58 10.35 -4.02 -5.15
CA ILE A 58 9.33 -4.15 -4.09
C ILE A 58 8.61 -2.80 -3.87
N LEU A 59 9.34 -1.68 -3.80
CA LEU A 59 8.73 -0.35 -3.65
C LEU A 59 7.77 -0.03 -4.81
N GLU A 60 8.20 -0.26 -6.04
CA GLU A 60 7.36 0.00 -7.22
C GLU A 60 6.15 -0.93 -7.28
N HIS A 61 6.31 -2.19 -6.87
CA HIS A 61 5.19 -3.12 -6.79
C HIS A 61 4.12 -2.64 -5.80
N ILE A 62 4.52 -2.22 -4.59
CA ILE A 62 3.61 -1.61 -3.61
C ILE A 62 2.89 -0.40 -4.23
N ARG A 63 3.65 0.52 -4.83
CA ARG A 63 3.10 1.75 -5.44
C ARG A 63 2.10 1.44 -6.56
N ILE A 64 2.45 0.53 -7.46
CA ILE A 64 1.61 0.17 -8.61
C ILE A 64 0.33 -0.52 -8.13
N ALA A 65 0.43 -1.49 -7.23
CA ALA A 65 -0.72 -2.22 -6.72
C ALA A 65 -1.67 -1.31 -5.93
N GLN A 66 -1.14 -0.46 -5.05
CA GLN A 66 -1.96 0.48 -4.29
C GLN A 66 -2.66 1.50 -5.20
N ARG A 67 -1.95 2.02 -6.22
CA ARG A 67 -2.53 2.94 -7.20
C ARG A 67 -3.62 2.28 -8.02
N ASP A 68 -3.42 1.05 -8.46
CA ASP A 68 -4.41 0.29 -9.22
C ASP A 68 -5.71 0.07 -8.42
N ILE A 69 -5.58 -0.31 -7.14
CA ILE A 69 -6.73 -0.46 -6.24
C ILE A 69 -7.44 0.88 -6.03
N LEU A 70 -6.71 1.98 -5.86
CA LEU A 70 -7.29 3.32 -5.72
C LEU A 70 -8.06 3.72 -6.98
N ASP A 71 -7.48 3.52 -8.17
CA ASP A 71 -8.11 3.83 -9.45
C ASP A 71 -9.38 2.98 -9.66
N PHE A 72 -9.31 1.69 -9.32
CA PHE A 72 -10.47 0.79 -9.35
C PHE A 72 -11.60 1.28 -8.42
N CYS A 73 -11.29 1.64 -7.17
CA CYS A 73 -12.28 2.12 -6.22
C CYS A 73 -12.89 3.48 -6.61
N SER A 74 -12.15 4.28 -7.37
CA SER A 74 -12.55 5.62 -7.81
C SER A 74 -13.25 5.64 -9.17
N ASN A 75 -13.52 4.49 -9.79
CA ASN A 75 -14.00 4.33 -11.18
C ASN A 75 -15.49 4.68 -11.39
N SER A 76 -15.92 5.81 -10.86
CA SER A 76 -17.31 6.27 -11.03
C SER A 76 -17.63 6.72 -12.46
N ASP A 77 -16.63 7.06 -13.25
CA ASP A 77 -16.73 7.51 -14.65
C ASP A 77 -16.46 6.39 -15.68
N GLY A 78 -16.11 5.18 -15.24
CA GLY A 78 -15.81 4.04 -16.12
C GLY A 78 -14.45 4.14 -16.80
N SER A 79 -13.54 4.99 -16.32
CA SER A 79 -12.23 5.21 -16.95
C SER A 79 -11.15 4.20 -16.56
N TYR A 80 -11.39 3.41 -15.51
CA TYR A 80 -10.44 2.40 -15.04
C TYR A 80 -10.06 1.40 -16.11
N GLN A 81 -8.76 1.12 -16.24
CA GLN A 81 -8.22 0.11 -17.13
C GLN A 81 -7.50 -0.97 -16.32
N GLU A 82 -8.00 -2.20 -16.44
CA GLU A 82 -7.42 -3.34 -15.74
C GLU A 82 -5.97 -3.61 -16.21
N ARG A 83 -5.09 -3.85 -15.25
CA ARG A 83 -3.69 -4.21 -15.48
C ARG A 83 -3.54 -5.72 -15.66
N LYS A 84 -2.58 -6.14 -16.48
CA LYS A 84 -2.26 -7.55 -16.67
C LYS A 84 -1.37 -8.04 -15.53
N TRP A 85 -1.86 -9.03 -14.83
CA TRP A 85 -1.08 -9.73 -13.80
C TRP A 85 -0.22 -10.84 -14.42
N PRO A 86 1.05 -11.01 -14.00
CA PRO A 86 1.83 -10.13 -13.09
C PRO A 86 2.61 -9.01 -13.81
N GLU A 87 2.58 -8.96 -15.15
CA GLU A 87 3.49 -8.19 -16.00
C GLU A 87 3.48 -6.70 -15.72
N ASP A 88 2.30 -6.10 -15.45
CA ASP A 88 2.13 -4.66 -15.27
C ASP A 88 2.34 -4.22 -13.80
N TYR A 89 2.54 -5.16 -12.88
CA TYR A 89 2.69 -4.87 -11.44
C TYR A 89 4.14 -4.85 -10.96
N TRP A 90 5.07 -5.33 -11.79
CA TRP A 90 6.48 -5.40 -11.43
C TRP A 90 7.36 -4.65 -12.42
N PRO A 91 8.23 -3.72 -11.96
CA PRO A 91 9.16 -3.06 -12.85
C PRO A 91 10.21 -4.07 -13.37
N LYS A 92 10.52 -3.98 -14.67
CA LYS A 92 11.51 -4.86 -15.31
C LYS A 92 12.93 -4.59 -14.81
N SER A 93 13.25 -3.34 -14.48
CA SER A 93 14.58 -2.95 -13.99
C SER A 93 14.66 -3.17 -12.48
N ALA A 94 15.73 -3.83 -12.04
CA ALA A 94 16.03 -3.94 -10.61
C ALA A 94 16.49 -2.62 -9.99
N THR A 95 16.96 -1.65 -10.80
CA THR A 95 17.51 -0.37 -10.35
C THR A 95 16.54 0.79 -10.63
N PRO A 96 16.48 1.81 -9.73
CA PRO A 96 15.76 3.04 -10.01
C PRO A 96 16.28 3.70 -11.31
N PRO A 97 15.37 4.22 -12.17
CA PRO A 97 15.77 4.82 -13.45
C PRO A 97 16.47 6.18 -13.31
N SER A 98 16.39 6.82 -12.14
CA SER A 98 17.03 8.11 -11.84
C SER A 98 17.28 8.26 -10.33
N ALA A 99 18.12 9.20 -9.94
CA ALA A 99 18.50 9.43 -8.54
C ALA A 99 17.30 9.80 -7.64
N ASP A 100 16.30 10.48 -8.19
CA ASP A 100 15.09 10.96 -7.52
C ASP A 100 13.91 10.00 -7.61
N ALA A 101 13.99 8.94 -8.44
CA ALA A 101 12.89 8.00 -8.65
C ALA A 101 12.41 7.35 -7.36
N TRP A 102 13.32 6.92 -6.50
CA TRP A 102 12.99 6.35 -5.19
C TRP A 102 12.14 7.31 -4.34
N GLY A 103 12.58 8.57 -4.23
CA GLY A 103 11.86 9.58 -3.44
C GLY A 103 10.48 9.85 -4.00
N ARG A 104 10.35 9.97 -5.32
CA ARG A 104 9.03 10.14 -5.96
C ARG A 104 8.09 8.97 -5.68
N SER A 105 8.58 7.74 -5.77
CA SER A 105 7.75 6.54 -5.51
C SER A 105 7.31 6.48 -4.06
N VAL A 106 8.20 6.78 -3.10
CA VAL A 106 7.85 6.85 -1.67
C VAL A 106 6.76 7.92 -1.43
N THR A 107 6.92 9.11 -2.02
CA THR A 107 5.92 10.19 -1.91
C THR A 107 4.58 9.73 -2.50
N GLN A 108 4.57 9.11 -3.68
CA GLN A 108 3.35 8.65 -4.33
C GLN A 108 2.60 7.60 -3.52
N VAL A 109 3.29 6.64 -2.88
CA VAL A 109 2.65 5.69 -1.97
C VAL A 109 1.91 6.41 -0.84
N GLY A 110 2.54 7.43 -0.23
CA GLY A 110 1.91 8.22 0.82
C GLY A 110 0.71 9.04 0.34
N GLU A 111 0.79 9.61 -0.86
CA GLU A 111 -0.31 10.38 -1.48
C GLU A 111 -1.50 9.48 -1.84
N ASP A 112 -1.25 8.33 -2.45
CA ASP A 112 -2.29 7.37 -2.83
C ASP A 112 -2.98 6.77 -1.58
N ARG A 113 -2.22 6.51 -0.51
CA ARG A 113 -2.80 6.09 0.77
C ARG A 113 -3.77 7.14 1.33
N LYS A 114 -3.34 8.40 1.38
CA LYS A 114 -4.21 9.51 1.83
C LYS A 114 -5.46 9.67 0.97
N ALA A 115 -5.33 9.51 -0.34
CA ALA A 115 -6.48 9.57 -1.24
C ALA A 115 -7.46 8.41 -0.97
N PHE A 116 -6.95 7.21 -0.68
CA PHE A 116 -7.78 6.07 -0.30
C PHE A 116 -8.48 6.28 1.06
N GLU A 117 -7.79 6.85 2.05
CA GLU A 117 -8.37 7.22 3.34
C GLU A 117 -9.51 8.24 3.18
N GLN A 118 -9.38 9.19 2.25
CA GLN A 118 -10.46 10.14 1.92
C GLN A 118 -11.68 9.43 1.30
N LEU A 119 -11.48 8.39 0.48
CA LEU A 119 -12.59 7.56 -0.02
C LEU A 119 -13.31 6.86 1.15
N LEU A 120 -12.57 6.27 2.08
CA LEU A 120 -13.13 5.66 3.28
C LEU A 120 -13.93 6.67 4.10
N ASP A 121 -13.40 7.89 4.29
CA ASP A 121 -14.06 8.93 5.08
C ASP A 121 -15.38 9.37 4.46
N SER A 122 -15.42 9.48 3.13
CA SER A 122 -16.61 9.93 2.39
C SER A 122 -17.72 8.88 2.30
N ALA A 123 -17.39 7.59 2.50
CA ALA A 123 -18.34 6.49 2.39
C ALA A 123 -19.27 6.43 3.60
N ASP A 124 -20.56 6.20 3.41
CA ASP A 124 -21.47 5.77 4.47
C ASP A 124 -21.32 4.25 4.75
N ASP A 125 -21.98 3.74 5.80
CA ASP A 125 -21.89 2.34 6.20
C ASP A 125 -22.33 1.38 5.09
N ALA A 126 -23.33 1.75 4.30
CA ALA A 126 -23.80 0.95 3.18
C ALA A 126 -22.80 0.95 2.01
N ALA A 127 -22.14 2.09 1.75
CA ALA A 127 -21.15 2.22 0.70
C ALA A 127 -19.86 1.42 1.00
N LEU A 128 -19.49 1.28 2.29
CA LEU A 128 -18.33 0.45 2.66
C LEU A 128 -18.45 -1.00 2.18
N VAL A 129 -19.65 -1.58 2.27
CA VAL A 129 -19.89 -3.01 1.99
C VAL A 129 -20.59 -3.24 0.65
N ARG A 130 -21.06 -2.19 -0.02
CA ARG A 130 -21.69 -2.29 -1.34
C ARG A 130 -20.66 -2.72 -2.37
N GLN A 131 -20.98 -3.75 -3.14
CA GLN A 131 -20.17 -4.19 -4.25
C GLN A 131 -20.15 -3.13 -5.36
N PHE A 132 -18.96 -2.89 -5.93
CA PHE A 132 -18.81 -2.03 -7.10
C PHE A 132 -19.53 -2.65 -8.30
N ALA A 133 -20.28 -1.82 -9.05
CA ALA A 133 -21.02 -2.28 -10.23
C ALA A 133 -20.12 -2.75 -11.39
N TRP A 134 -18.84 -2.38 -11.36
CA TRP A 134 -17.82 -2.70 -12.35
C TRP A 134 -16.86 -3.80 -11.91
N GLY A 135 -17.09 -4.44 -10.76
CA GLY A 135 -16.25 -5.48 -10.19
C GLY A 135 -16.96 -6.81 -10.08
N ASP A 136 -16.21 -7.84 -9.68
CA ASP A 136 -16.68 -9.22 -9.45
C ASP A 136 -16.86 -9.48 -7.95
N GLY A 137 -17.59 -8.59 -7.27
CA GLY A 137 -17.90 -8.72 -5.84
C GLY A 137 -17.02 -7.88 -4.91
N GLN A 138 -16.10 -7.07 -5.45
CA GLN A 138 -15.28 -6.14 -4.66
C GLN A 138 -16.13 -5.04 -4.05
N SER A 139 -15.75 -4.64 -2.81
CA SER A 139 -16.32 -3.50 -2.08
C SER A 139 -15.19 -2.64 -1.52
N LEU A 140 -15.50 -1.42 -1.10
CA LEU A 140 -14.51 -0.53 -0.52
C LEU A 140 -13.85 -1.13 0.74
N LEU A 141 -14.62 -1.82 1.58
CA LEU A 141 -14.10 -2.55 2.74
C LEU A 141 -13.10 -3.64 2.33
N ARG A 142 -13.45 -4.44 1.33
CA ARG A 142 -12.56 -5.51 0.82
C ARG A 142 -11.27 -4.93 0.29
N GLU A 143 -11.32 -3.84 -0.48
CA GLU A 143 -10.13 -3.23 -1.06
C GLU A 143 -9.25 -2.54 -0.01
N ALA A 144 -9.84 -1.95 1.04
CA ALA A 144 -9.08 -1.42 2.17
C ALA A 144 -8.28 -2.52 2.90
N LEU A 145 -8.90 -3.66 3.16
CA LEU A 145 -8.24 -4.82 3.76
C LEU A 145 -7.13 -5.35 2.84
N LEU A 146 -7.37 -5.40 1.53
CA LEU A 146 -6.40 -5.86 0.55
C LEU A 146 -5.16 -4.95 0.51
N ILE A 147 -5.33 -3.63 0.48
CA ILE A 147 -4.20 -2.68 0.52
C ILE A 147 -3.37 -2.89 1.79
N ALA A 148 -4.03 -3.00 2.94
CA ALA A 148 -3.35 -3.15 4.23
C ALA A 148 -2.57 -4.48 4.30
N ASP A 149 -3.18 -5.59 3.91
CA ASP A 149 -2.55 -6.92 3.88
C ASP A 149 -1.37 -6.96 2.91
N HIS A 150 -1.56 -6.49 1.68
CA HIS A 150 -0.53 -6.43 0.65
C HIS A 150 0.66 -5.54 1.06
N ALA A 151 0.38 -4.36 1.62
CA ALA A 151 1.43 -3.46 2.11
C ALA A 151 2.21 -4.11 3.26
N ALA A 152 1.53 -4.73 4.23
CA ALA A 152 2.17 -5.40 5.35
C ALA A 152 3.10 -6.53 4.90
N TYR A 153 2.66 -7.36 3.94
CA TYR A 153 3.46 -8.43 3.35
C TYR A 153 4.76 -7.89 2.73
N HIS A 154 4.66 -6.88 1.86
CA HIS A 154 5.82 -6.33 1.15
C HIS A 154 6.71 -5.43 2.02
N VAL A 155 6.18 -4.81 3.06
CA VAL A 155 7.00 -4.14 4.10
C VAL A 155 7.89 -5.17 4.81
N GLY A 156 7.35 -6.35 5.13
CA GLY A 156 8.14 -7.46 5.68
C GLY A 156 9.26 -7.88 4.72
N GLU A 157 8.97 -8.07 3.44
CA GLU A 157 9.99 -8.40 2.42
C GLU A 157 11.06 -7.29 2.29
N MET A 158 10.65 -6.02 2.28
CA MET A 158 11.57 -4.89 2.24
C MET A 158 12.55 -4.90 3.41
N ILE A 159 12.08 -5.23 4.62
CA ILE A 159 12.93 -5.35 5.81
C ILE A 159 13.88 -6.54 5.67
N VAL A 160 13.43 -7.66 5.12
CA VAL A 160 14.31 -8.82 4.83
C VAL A 160 15.42 -8.43 3.86
N VAL A 161 15.07 -7.76 2.75
CA VAL A 161 16.06 -7.22 1.80
C VAL A 161 17.07 -6.31 2.52
N ARG A 162 16.61 -5.39 3.36
CA ARG A 162 17.50 -4.48 4.12
C ARG A 162 18.43 -5.22 5.05
N ARG A 163 17.94 -6.26 5.75
CA ARG A 163 18.77 -7.09 6.65
C ARG A 163 19.86 -7.83 5.89
N LEU A 164 19.50 -8.47 4.79
CA LEU A 164 20.46 -9.21 3.95
C LEU A 164 21.54 -8.29 3.34
N LEU A 165 21.19 -7.05 3.04
CA LEU A 165 22.12 -6.03 2.54
C LEU A 165 22.88 -5.26 3.65
N GLY A 166 22.68 -5.61 4.93
CA GLY A 166 23.31 -4.91 6.06
C GLY A 166 22.82 -3.45 6.26
N ALA A 167 21.62 -3.13 5.77
CA ALA A 167 21.05 -1.78 5.77
C ALA A 167 19.88 -1.61 6.79
N TRP A 168 19.62 -2.60 7.61
CA TRP A 168 18.63 -2.55 8.71
C TRP A 168 19.34 -2.72 10.04
N LYS A 169 19.06 -1.80 10.99
CA LYS A 169 19.60 -1.85 12.37
C LYS A 169 18.60 -2.48 13.32
#